data_c639edb02fd251e722a33fdd7db6ef13
#
_entry.id   c639edb02fd251e722a33fdd7db6ef13
#
_cell.length_a   1.000
_cell.length_b   1.000
_cell.length_c   1.000
_cell.angle_alpha   90.00
_cell.angle_beta   90.00
_cell.angle_gamma   90.00
#
_symmetry.space_group_name_H-M   'P 1'
#
loop_
_entity.id
_entity.type
_entity.pdbx_description
1 polymer ?
#
loop_
_entity_poly.entity_id
_entity_poly.type
_entity_poly.pdbx_seq_one_letter_code
_entity_poly.pdbx_strand_id
1 'polypeptide(L)'
;MKNILKIIIILFVLITNLTFANEKSITKPLEKDILRLEWKHQFEFAGFYAALEKGYYKDIGIDLEIKEFEEGINISEEVLSGKATFGISSSALILERLKNKPVVLIGSYFKQNALALVTKPEIKTPSDLKNKKILAVDWEMGHTSLGVMLKDYGINENDYTLVKHDFKVDKFLNGEVDAMSIFTTSQPFELDKLGIKYNILNPANFGIYSYDVELFTSEFVINKDLEKVKDFVNATNKGWAYAFENKEEIIDLIYDKYTKRKTKEALLYEANKTEEIFKTNVFKIGAIVPELIKLNAD
;
A
#
# COMPACT_ATOMS: atom_id res chain seq x y z
N MET A 1 -32.39 64.13 9.13
CA MET A 1 -32.66 62.74 8.67
C MET A 1 -31.58 62.11 7.82
N LYS A 2 -31.04 62.77 6.80
CA LYS A 2 -30.01 62.16 5.93
C LYS A 2 -28.67 61.78 6.64
N ASN A 3 -28.29 62.48 7.70
CA ASN A 3 -27.04 62.21 8.42
C ASN A 3 -27.15 61.05 9.43
N ILE A 4 -28.35 60.85 10.02
CA ILE A 4 -28.63 59.74 10.93
C ILE A 4 -28.64 58.41 10.17
N LEU A 5 -29.18 58.38 8.95
CA LEU A 5 -29.22 57.19 8.11
C LEU A 5 -27.81 56.74 7.67
N LYS A 6 -26.89 57.69 7.39
CA LYS A 6 -25.48 57.37 7.09
C LYS A 6 -24.72 56.76 8.28
N ILE A 7 -25.00 57.25 9.51
CA ILE A 7 -24.36 56.70 10.72
C ILE A 7 -24.85 55.29 11.00
N ILE A 8 -26.16 55.01 10.81
CA ILE A 8 -26.72 53.66 11.00
C ILE A 8 -26.16 52.68 9.97
N ILE A 9 -25.97 53.08 8.70
CA ILE A 9 -25.36 52.21 7.67
C ILE A 9 -23.89 51.94 7.98
N ILE A 10 -23.12 52.90 8.47
CA ILE A 10 -21.72 52.71 8.86
C ILE A 10 -21.59 51.79 10.09
N LEU A 11 -22.47 51.91 11.08
CA LEU A 11 -22.50 50.99 12.22
C LEU A 11 -22.87 49.54 11.81
N PHE A 12 -23.80 49.40 10.86
CA PHE A 12 -24.23 48.07 10.39
C PHE A 12 -23.10 47.37 9.60
N VAL A 13 -22.33 48.11 8.77
CA VAL A 13 -21.16 47.59 8.05
C VAL A 13 -20.02 47.25 9.01
N LEU A 14 -19.81 47.98 10.09
CA LEU A 14 -18.83 47.68 11.12
C LEU A 14 -19.21 46.45 11.96
N ILE A 15 -20.48 46.23 12.25
CA ILE A 15 -20.95 45.06 12.99
C ILE A 15 -20.89 43.80 12.13
N THR A 16 -21.17 43.86 10.82
CA THR A 16 -21.03 42.72 9.92
C THR A 16 -19.58 42.31 9.67
N ASN A 17 -18.64 43.25 9.73
CA ASN A 17 -17.19 42.93 9.62
C ASN A 17 -16.59 42.36 10.93
N LEU A 18 -17.22 42.59 12.08
CA LEU A 18 -16.79 42.05 13.38
C LEU A 18 -17.28 40.61 13.62
N THR A 19 -18.32 40.16 12.92
CA THR A 19 -18.82 38.78 13.03
C THR A 19 -18.11 37.80 12.13
N PHE A 20 -17.35 38.27 11.13
CA PHE A 20 -16.52 37.40 10.27
C PHE A 20 -15.05 37.19 10.76
N ALA A 21 -14.67 37.82 11.87
CA ALA A 21 -13.31 37.84 12.36
C ALA A 21 -13.04 36.98 13.60
N ASN A 22 -13.87 35.98 13.91
CA ASN A 22 -13.56 35.12 15.05
C ASN A 22 -14.17 33.71 14.97
N GLU A 23 -14.09 33.03 13.82
CA GLU A 23 -13.89 31.58 13.88
C GLU A 23 -12.41 31.36 14.24
N LYS A 24 -12.07 31.44 15.51
CA LYS A 24 -10.94 30.70 16.04
C LYS A 24 -11.23 29.26 15.68
N SER A 25 -10.63 28.79 14.61
CA SER A 25 -10.42 27.38 14.38
C SER A 25 -9.83 26.87 15.71
N ILE A 26 -10.66 26.23 16.52
CA ILE A 26 -10.19 25.43 17.65
C ILE A 26 -9.48 24.28 16.97
N THR A 27 -8.21 24.47 16.65
CA THR A 27 -7.36 23.41 16.15
C THR A 27 -7.30 22.39 17.27
N LYS A 28 -8.02 21.28 17.10
CA LYS A 28 -7.91 20.12 17.98
C LYS A 28 -6.40 19.85 18.15
N PRO A 29 -5.89 19.67 19.37
CA PRO A 29 -4.47 19.35 19.53
C PRO A 29 -4.13 18.13 18.66
N LEU A 30 -3.03 18.20 17.92
CA LEU A 30 -2.61 17.11 17.06
C LEU A 30 -2.28 15.89 17.94
N GLU A 31 -2.89 14.76 17.64
CA GLU A 31 -2.57 13.47 18.26
C GLU A 31 -1.50 12.79 17.40
N LYS A 32 -0.41 12.36 18.06
CA LYS A 32 0.66 11.64 17.37
C LYS A 32 0.21 10.22 17.07
N ASP A 33 0.29 9.84 15.81
CA ASP A 33 0.01 8.50 15.32
C ASP A 33 1.16 7.97 14.47
N ILE A 34 1.33 6.66 14.44
CA ILE A 34 2.35 5.98 13.65
C ILE A 34 1.64 5.04 12.67
N LEU A 35 2.02 5.14 11.39
CA LEU A 35 1.74 4.16 10.36
C LEU A 35 3.01 3.36 10.07
N ARG A 36 2.96 2.04 10.25
CA ARG A 36 4.05 1.14 9.89
C ARG A 36 3.79 0.54 8.51
N LEU A 37 4.74 0.75 7.58
CA LEU A 37 4.71 0.18 6.24
C LEU A 37 5.27 -1.24 6.24
N GLU A 38 4.75 -2.09 5.35
CA GLU A 38 5.23 -3.46 5.17
C GLU A 38 6.48 -3.57 4.30
N TRP A 39 6.87 -2.49 3.63
CA TRP A 39 8.08 -2.44 2.82
C TRP A 39 8.79 -1.09 2.92
N LYS A 40 9.90 -0.98 2.21
CA LYS A 40 10.71 0.23 2.06
C LYS A 40 9.95 1.31 1.30
N HIS A 41 10.28 2.57 1.56
CA HIS A 41 9.69 3.70 0.87
C HIS A 41 9.77 3.56 -0.64
N GLN A 42 8.63 3.70 -1.31
CA GLN A 42 8.46 3.67 -2.76
C GLN A 42 7.05 4.15 -3.16
N PHE A 43 6.68 4.12 -4.46
CA PHE A 43 5.38 4.64 -4.90
C PHE A 43 4.19 3.79 -4.41
N GLU A 44 4.42 2.54 -4.06
CA GLU A 44 3.45 1.64 -3.43
C GLU A 44 2.69 2.26 -2.24
N PHE A 45 3.27 3.27 -1.60
CA PHE A 45 2.67 3.96 -0.46
C PHE A 45 2.36 5.43 -0.75
N ALA A 46 2.28 5.82 -2.02
CA ALA A 46 2.17 7.21 -2.47
C ALA A 46 0.99 7.97 -1.88
N GLY A 47 -0.16 7.31 -1.71
CA GLY A 47 -1.34 7.95 -1.14
C GLY A 47 -1.16 8.39 0.31
N PHE A 48 -0.40 7.62 1.10
CA PHE A 48 -0.08 7.99 2.48
C PHE A 48 0.86 9.19 2.54
N TYR A 49 1.86 9.25 1.65
CA TYR A 49 2.75 10.41 1.55
C TYR A 49 1.99 11.64 1.07
N ALA A 50 1.15 11.50 0.05
CA ALA A 50 0.34 12.60 -0.45
C ALA A 50 -0.59 13.14 0.64
N ALA A 51 -1.28 12.28 1.39
CA ALA A 51 -2.14 12.70 2.49
C ALA A 51 -1.37 13.42 3.60
N LEU A 52 -0.15 12.95 3.93
CA LEU A 52 0.71 13.57 4.93
C LEU A 52 1.18 14.95 4.48
N GLU A 53 1.76 15.04 3.27
CA GLU A 53 2.40 16.26 2.77
C GLU A 53 1.40 17.33 2.34
N LYS A 54 0.19 16.93 1.92
CA LYS A 54 -0.91 17.86 1.64
C LYS A 54 -1.68 18.27 2.90
N GLY A 55 -1.29 17.78 4.06
CA GLY A 55 -1.88 18.16 5.34
C GLY A 55 -3.22 17.50 5.66
N TYR A 56 -3.70 16.52 4.86
CA TYR A 56 -5.01 15.90 5.05
C TYR A 56 -5.15 15.21 6.42
N TYR A 57 -4.06 14.67 6.97
CA TYR A 57 -4.06 14.12 8.33
C TYR A 57 -4.08 15.22 9.40
N LYS A 58 -3.37 16.33 9.16
CA LYS A 58 -3.40 17.49 10.08
C LYS A 58 -4.77 18.12 10.16
N ASP A 59 -5.50 18.20 9.04
CA ASP A 59 -6.85 18.74 8.97
C ASP A 59 -7.85 18.00 9.87
N ILE A 60 -7.57 16.72 10.15
CA ILE A 60 -8.36 15.86 11.04
C ILE A 60 -7.75 15.70 12.44
N GLY A 61 -6.71 16.48 12.77
CA GLY A 61 -6.07 16.49 14.10
C GLY A 61 -5.02 15.40 14.32
N ILE A 62 -4.48 14.80 13.25
CA ILE A 62 -3.47 13.75 13.32
C ILE A 62 -2.09 14.29 12.89
N ASP A 63 -1.08 14.11 13.76
CA ASP A 63 0.35 14.27 13.45
C ASP A 63 0.92 12.88 13.15
N LEU A 64 0.92 12.50 11.86
CA LEU A 64 1.29 11.16 11.42
C LEU A 64 2.78 11.04 11.18
N GLU A 65 3.39 10.01 11.78
CA GLU A 65 4.73 9.52 11.43
C GLU A 65 4.60 8.24 10.59
N ILE A 66 5.21 8.22 9.40
CA ILE A 66 5.24 7.03 8.52
C ILE A 66 6.60 6.37 8.68
N LYS A 67 6.60 5.12 9.14
CA LYS A 67 7.81 4.30 9.33
C LYS A 67 7.86 3.18 8.29
N GLU A 68 8.97 3.09 7.56
CA GLU A 68 9.17 2.00 6.61
C GLU A 68 9.50 0.68 7.31
N PHE A 69 9.49 -0.39 6.53
CA PHE A 69 9.89 -1.73 6.97
C PHE A 69 11.30 -1.75 7.55
N GLU A 70 11.45 -2.44 8.68
CA GLU A 70 12.72 -2.79 9.31
C GLU A 70 12.77 -4.30 9.56
N GLU A 71 13.90 -4.94 9.29
CA GLU A 71 14.06 -6.38 9.49
C GLU A 71 13.85 -6.76 10.97
N GLY A 72 13.13 -7.85 11.20
CA GLY A 72 12.81 -8.34 12.55
C GLY A 72 11.58 -7.71 13.20
N ILE A 73 10.94 -6.72 12.56
CA ILE A 73 9.70 -6.12 13.06
C ILE A 73 8.49 -6.93 12.62
N ASN A 74 7.61 -7.25 13.56
CA ASN A 74 6.27 -7.77 13.29
C ASN A 74 5.28 -6.60 13.39
N ILE A 75 4.73 -6.17 12.24
CA ILE A 75 3.84 -5.01 12.15
C ILE A 75 2.55 -5.23 12.93
N SER A 76 1.98 -6.43 12.87
CA SER A 76 0.77 -6.76 13.64
C SER A 76 1.01 -6.63 15.14
N GLU A 77 2.14 -7.09 15.64
CA GLU A 77 2.49 -6.95 17.06
C GLU A 77 2.73 -5.47 17.46
N GLU A 78 3.32 -4.65 16.58
CA GLU A 78 3.47 -3.22 16.85
C GLU A 78 2.12 -2.51 16.96
N VAL A 79 1.17 -2.85 16.08
CA VAL A 79 -0.20 -2.29 16.12
C VAL A 79 -0.96 -2.80 17.35
N LEU A 80 -0.88 -4.09 17.66
CA LEU A 80 -1.59 -4.68 18.79
C LEU A 80 -1.03 -4.23 20.14
N SER A 81 0.27 -3.94 20.22
CA SER A 81 0.91 -3.39 21.43
C SER A 81 0.77 -1.88 21.58
N GLY A 82 0.20 -1.19 20.57
CA GLY A 82 0.06 0.28 20.56
C GLY A 82 1.35 1.05 20.25
N LYS A 83 2.41 0.39 19.79
CA LYS A 83 3.63 1.04 19.28
C LYS A 83 3.38 1.73 17.94
N ALA A 84 2.45 1.19 17.13
CA ALA A 84 1.92 1.84 15.96
C ALA A 84 0.38 1.91 16.08
N THR A 85 -0.24 2.95 15.50
CA THR A 85 -1.70 3.08 15.47
C THR A 85 -2.28 2.34 14.28
N PHE A 86 -1.58 2.41 13.16
CA PHE A 86 -1.96 1.81 11.90
C PHE A 86 -0.81 0.98 11.32
N GLY A 87 -1.16 -0.03 10.54
CA GLY A 87 -0.19 -0.86 9.83
C GLY A 87 -0.65 -1.15 8.40
N ILE A 88 0.31 -1.44 7.54
CA ILE A 88 0.06 -2.00 6.21
C ILE A 88 0.43 -3.48 6.25
N SER A 89 -0.38 -4.30 5.60
CA SER A 89 -0.21 -5.74 5.48
C SER A 89 -0.78 -6.23 4.13
N SER A 90 -0.78 -7.53 3.95
CA SER A 90 -1.41 -8.22 2.81
C SER A 90 -2.57 -9.10 3.29
N SER A 91 -3.08 -9.96 2.41
CA SER A 91 -4.05 -11.02 2.77
C SER A 91 -3.61 -11.91 3.94
N ALA A 92 -2.32 -11.88 4.31
CA ALA A 92 -1.81 -12.55 5.52
C ALA A 92 -2.50 -12.06 6.82
N LEU A 93 -3.13 -10.87 6.80
CA LEU A 93 -3.92 -10.36 7.91
C LEU A 93 -5.08 -11.29 8.29
N ILE A 94 -5.62 -12.06 7.34
CA ILE A 94 -6.64 -13.09 7.57
C ILE A 94 -6.09 -14.15 8.53
N LEU A 95 -4.85 -14.61 8.33
CA LEU A 95 -4.22 -15.61 9.20
C LEU A 95 -4.03 -15.09 10.63
N GLU A 96 -3.74 -13.82 10.79
CA GLU A 96 -3.66 -13.18 12.12
C GLU A 96 -5.03 -13.18 12.79
N ARG A 97 -6.10 -12.88 12.05
CA ARG A 97 -7.46 -12.90 12.55
C ARG A 97 -7.93 -14.32 12.90
N LEU A 98 -7.58 -15.34 12.10
CA LEU A 98 -7.87 -16.75 12.40
C LEU A 98 -7.15 -17.24 13.67
N LYS A 99 -6.03 -16.64 14.04
CA LYS A 99 -5.35 -16.86 15.32
C LYS A 99 -5.95 -16.05 16.47
N ASN A 100 -7.15 -15.48 16.30
CA ASN A 100 -7.86 -14.63 17.25
C ASN A 100 -7.12 -13.36 17.64
N LYS A 101 -6.17 -12.88 16.83
CA LYS A 101 -5.57 -11.56 17.07
C LYS A 101 -6.58 -10.47 16.72
N PRO A 102 -6.75 -9.44 17.58
CA PRO A 102 -7.79 -8.41 17.40
C PRO A 102 -7.35 -7.32 16.38
N VAL A 103 -6.92 -7.76 15.19
CA VAL A 103 -6.62 -6.87 14.05
C VAL A 103 -7.89 -6.60 13.25
N VAL A 104 -8.03 -5.38 12.70
CA VAL A 104 -9.20 -4.95 11.93
C VAL A 104 -8.73 -4.32 10.63
N LEU A 105 -9.13 -4.91 9.49
CA LEU A 105 -8.94 -4.32 8.18
C LEU A 105 -9.84 -3.09 8.03
N ILE A 106 -9.26 -1.94 7.66
CA ILE A 106 -9.96 -0.67 7.53
C ILE A 106 -9.88 -0.05 6.14
N GLY A 107 -9.02 -0.60 5.26
CA GLY A 107 -8.92 -0.19 3.86
C GLY A 107 -8.13 -1.22 3.06
N SER A 108 -8.50 -1.42 1.79
CA SER A 108 -7.81 -2.32 0.87
C SER A 108 -7.46 -1.57 -0.40
N TYR A 109 -6.21 -1.55 -0.80
CA TYR A 109 -5.74 -0.71 -1.90
C TYR A 109 -5.39 -1.52 -3.15
N PHE A 110 -4.55 -2.52 -3.06
CA PHE A 110 -4.26 -3.39 -4.20
C PHE A 110 -5.35 -4.46 -4.32
N LYS A 111 -6.12 -4.40 -5.42
CA LYS A 111 -7.21 -5.36 -5.71
C LYS A 111 -6.71 -6.67 -6.28
N GLN A 112 -5.41 -6.76 -6.45
CA GLN A 112 -4.68 -7.94 -6.86
C GLN A 112 -3.27 -7.84 -6.29
N ASN A 113 -2.77 -8.93 -5.73
CA ASN A 113 -1.40 -8.96 -5.22
C ASN A 113 -0.41 -8.78 -6.36
N ALA A 114 0.59 -7.94 -6.15
CA ALA A 114 1.65 -7.69 -7.11
C ALA A 114 2.74 -8.78 -7.11
N LEU A 115 2.75 -9.67 -6.11
CA LEU A 115 3.73 -10.75 -6.00
C LEU A 115 3.49 -11.80 -7.10
N ALA A 116 4.52 -12.11 -7.87
CA ALA A 116 4.50 -13.05 -8.98
C ALA A 116 5.88 -13.72 -9.14
N LEU A 117 5.98 -14.70 -10.02
CA LEU A 117 7.27 -15.20 -10.49
C LEU A 117 7.53 -14.67 -11.91
N VAL A 118 8.68 -14.02 -12.12
CA VAL A 118 9.25 -13.87 -13.45
C VAL A 118 9.99 -15.14 -13.79
N THR A 119 9.87 -15.61 -15.03
CA THR A 119 10.46 -16.88 -15.47
C THR A 119 11.15 -16.73 -16.82
N LYS A 120 12.07 -17.63 -17.13
CA LYS A 120 12.62 -17.78 -18.49
C LYS A 120 11.49 -18.06 -19.49
N PRO A 121 11.63 -17.68 -20.79
CA PRO A 121 10.57 -17.77 -21.79
C PRO A 121 10.00 -19.18 -22.02
N GLU A 122 10.75 -20.23 -21.75
CA GLU A 122 10.31 -21.62 -21.87
C GLU A 122 9.39 -22.08 -20.73
N ILE A 123 9.40 -21.39 -19.58
CA ILE A 123 8.56 -21.68 -18.40
C ILE A 123 7.30 -20.83 -18.49
N LYS A 124 6.17 -21.46 -18.82
CA LYS A 124 4.89 -20.78 -19.11
C LYS A 124 3.78 -21.08 -18.12
N THR A 125 3.94 -22.16 -17.36
CA THR A 125 2.98 -22.60 -16.36
C THR A 125 3.68 -22.93 -15.06
N PRO A 126 2.98 -22.94 -13.91
CA PRO A 126 3.58 -23.36 -12.65
C PRO A 126 4.16 -24.78 -12.69
N SER A 127 3.57 -25.70 -13.46
CA SER A 127 4.07 -27.08 -13.62
C SER A 127 5.46 -27.15 -14.25
N ASP A 128 5.84 -26.16 -15.07
CA ASP A 128 7.16 -26.09 -15.70
C ASP A 128 8.28 -25.76 -14.70
N LEU A 129 7.93 -25.37 -13.46
CA LEU A 129 8.91 -25.08 -12.39
C LEU A 129 9.52 -26.32 -11.75
N LYS A 130 9.03 -27.52 -12.10
CA LYS A 130 9.60 -28.76 -11.59
C LYS A 130 11.07 -28.91 -11.99
N ASN A 131 11.93 -29.21 -10.99
CA ASN A 131 13.39 -29.30 -11.12
C ASN A 131 14.07 -27.99 -11.56
N LYS A 132 13.44 -26.84 -11.34
CA LYS A 132 14.00 -25.51 -11.64
C LYS A 132 14.59 -24.85 -10.39
N LYS A 133 15.46 -23.87 -10.60
CA LYS A 133 16.01 -23.03 -9.56
C LYS A 133 15.17 -21.75 -9.47
N ILE A 134 14.61 -21.49 -8.29
CA ILE A 134 13.74 -20.34 -8.04
C ILE A 134 14.40 -19.43 -7.00
N LEU A 135 14.68 -18.19 -7.38
CA LEU A 135 15.15 -17.13 -6.48
C LEU A 135 13.94 -16.51 -5.78
N ALA A 136 13.72 -16.80 -4.52
CA ALA A 136 12.58 -16.28 -3.77
C ALA A 136 12.87 -16.21 -2.27
N VAL A 137 12.00 -15.52 -1.54
CA VAL A 137 11.97 -15.57 -0.09
C VAL A 137 11.21 -16.83 0.33
N ASP A 138 11.77 -17.60 1.24
CA ASP A 138 11.18 -18.87 1.71
C ASP A 138 9.71 -18.69 2.16
N TRP A 139 9.45 -17.64 2.93
CA TRP A 139 8.10 -17.32 3.39
C TRP A 139 7.11 -17.08 2.23
N GLU A 140 7.54 -16.45 1.14
CA GLU A 140 6.70 -16.19 -0.04
C GLU A 140 6.21 -17.49 -0.68
N MET A 141 7.07 -18.50 -0.73
CA MET A 141 6.80 -19.78 -1.39
C MET A 141 5.85 -20.67 -0.59
N GLY A 142 5.76 -20.49 0.72
CA GLY A 142 4.92 -21.32 1.58
C GLY A 142 3.65 -20.65 2.12
N HIS A 143 3.61 -19.30 2.17
CA HIS A 143 2.60 -18.58 2.96
C HIS A 143 1.87 -17.47 2.19
N THR A 144 2.06 -17.39 0.88
CA THR A 144 1.40 -16.40 0.02
C THR A 144 0.65 -17.07 -1.13
N SER A 145 0.03 -16.25 -1.98
CA SER A 145 -0.61 -16.70 -3.21
C SER A 145 0.34 -17.48 -4.15
N LEU A 146 1.65 -17.23 -4.08
CA LEU A 146 2.64 -18.04 -4.84
C LEU A 146 2.64 -19.48 -4.35
N GLY A 147 2.71 -19.71 -3.04
CA GLY A 147 2.68 -21.05 -2.46
C GLY A 147 1.39 -21.80 -2.80
N VAL A 148 0.24 -21.12 -2.74
CA VAL A 148 -1.05 -21.67 -3.16
C VAL A 148 -1.02 -22.07 -4.63
N MET A 149 -0.56 -21.19 -5.53
CA MET A 149 -0.42 -21.47 -6.95
C MET A 149 0.44 -22.70 -7.23
N LEU A 150 1.59 -22.81 -6.59
CA LEU A 150 2.47 -23.95 -6.76
C LEU A 150 1.80 -25.25 -6.32
N LYS A 151 1.18 -25.23 -5.15
CA LYS A 151 0.49 -26.39 -4.58
C LYS A 151 -0.68 -26.86 -5.46
N ASP A 152 -1.48 -25.94 -6.02
CA ASP A 152 -2.60 -26.27 -6.90
C ASP A 152 -2.13 -26.92 -8.20
N TYR A 153 -0.91 -26.61 -8.64
CA TYR A 153 -0.26 -27.24 -9.79
C TYR A 153 0.62 -28.43 -9.45
N GLY A 154 0.51 -28.95 -8.21
CA GLY A 154 1.22 -30.14 -7.74
C GLY A 154 2.73 -29.94 -7.55
N ILE A 155 3.17 -28.71 -7.36
CA ILE A 155 4.58 -28.38 -7.10
C ILE A 155 4.77 -28.16 -5.60
N ASN A 156 5.59 -29.02 -5.00
CA ASN A 156 5.96 -28.99 -3.60
C ASN A 156 7.39 -28.48 -3.42
N GLU A 157 7.80 -28.19 -2.19
CA GLU A 157 9.13 -27.68 -1.85
C GLU A 157 10.29 -28.56 -2.33
N ASN A 158 10.07 -29.88 -2.47
CA ASN A 158 11.09 -30.82 -2.97
C ASN A 158 11.15 -30.87 -4.52
N ASP A 159 10.21 -30.24 -5.21
CA ASP A 159 10.14 -30.28 -6.68
C ASP A 159 10.97 -29.17 -7.34
N TYR A 160 11.55 -28.22 -6.59
CA TYR A 160 12.40 -27.16 -7.09
C TYR A 160 13.57 -26.87 -6.14
N THR A 161 14.56 -26.14 -6.60
CA THR A 161 15.66 -25.67 -5.74
C THR A 161 15.43 -24.21 -5.38
N LEU A 162 15.15 -23.93 -4.10
CA LEU A 162 15.02 -22.57 -3.60
C LEU A 162 16.41 -21.94 -3.47
N VAL A 163 16.59 -20.77 -4.08
CA VAL A 163 17.77 -19.90 -3.91
C VAL A 163 17.31 -18.68 -3.12
N LYS A 164 18.02 -18.34 -2.03
CA LYS A 164 17.67 -17.20 -1.18
C LYS A 164 17.72 -15.90 -1.97
N HIS A 165 16.63 -15.13 -1.90
CA HIS A 165 16.50 -13.86 -2.59
C HIS A 165 17.45 -12.80 -2.01
N ASP A 166 18.13 -12.07 -2.89
CA ASP A 166 19.02 -10.96 -2.57
C ASP A 166 18.49 -9.61 -3.07
N PHE A 167 17.23 -9.59 -3.53
CA PHE A 167 16.50 -8.44 -4.06
C PHE A 167 17.15 -7.77 -5.29
N LYS A 168 17.97 -8.55 -6.04
CA LYS A 168 18.60 -8.14 -7.28
C LYS A 168 18.18 -9.07 -8.42
N VAL A 169 18.22 -8.54 -9.64
CA VAL A 169 17.89 -9.30 -10.87
C VAL A 169 19.06 -10.05 -11.46
N ASP A 170 20.30 -9.81 -10.96
CA ASP A 170 21.55 -10.30 -11.57
C ASP A 170 21.57 -11.82 -11.76
N LYS A 171 21.16 -12.60 -10.76
CA LYS A 171 21.15 -14.06 -10.86
C LYS A 171 20.21 -14.58 -11.94
N PHE A 172 19.08 -13.90 -12.14
CA PHE A 172 18.15 -14.21 -13.21
C PHE A 172 18.73 -13.84 -14.58
N LEU A 173 19.35 -12.66 -14.70
CA LEU A 173 20.01 -12.18 -15.91
C LEU A 173 21.16 -13.09 -16.34
N ASN A 174 21.97 -13.53 -15.38
CA ASN A 174 23.12 -14.41 -15.62
C ASN A 174 22.71 -15.88 -15.88
N GLY A 175 21.42 -16.22 -15.78
CA GLY A 175 20.93 -17.58 -15.96
C GLY A 175 21.27 -18.55 -14.83
N GLU A 176 21.65 -18.04 -13.66
CA GLU A 176 21.94 -18.84 -12.48
C GLU A 176 20.67 -19.45 -11.86
N VAL A 177 19.52 -18.80 -12.10
CA VAL A 177 18.19 -19.24 -11.70
C VAL A 177 17.23 -19.23 -12.90
N ASP A 178 16.16 -20.01 -12.82
CA ASP A 178 15.18 -20.18 -13.90
C ASP A 178 13.94 -19.29 -13.70
N ALA A 179 13.66 -18.97 -12.45
CA ALA A 179 12.58 -18.08 -12.03
C ALA A 179 13.02 -17.23 -10.83
N MET A 180 12.32 -16.11 -10.63
CA MET A 180 12.57 -15.20 -9.51
C MET A 180 11.26 -14.62 -9.03
N SER A 181 11.05 -14.53 -7.70
CA SER A 181 9.93 -13.79 -7.15
C SER A 181 10.12 -12.29 -7.36
N ILE A 182 9.06 -11.62 -7.76
CA ILE A 182 9.05 -10.20 -8.12
C ILE A 182 7.76 -9.54 -7.63
N PHE A 183 7.80 -8.23 -7.52
CA PHE A 183 6.61 -7.42 -7.56
C PHE A 183 6.41 -6.89 -8.98
N THR A 184 5.26 -7.17 -9.58
CA THR A 184 4.93 -6.79 -10.97
C THR A 184 4.96 -5.28 -11.20
N THR A 185 4.89 -4.51 -10.12
CA THR A 185 5.03 -3.04 -10.11
C THR A 185 6.48 -2.58 -10.11
N SER A 186 7.47 -3.45 -9.97
CA SER A 186 8.86 -3.06 -9.71
C SER A 186 9.87 -3.70 -10.68
N GLN A 187 10.27 -4.96 -10.46
CA GLN A 187 11.37 -5.61 -11.18
C GLN A 187 11.19 -5.71 -12.69
N PRO A 188 9.99 -5.86 -13.26
CA PRO A 188 9.84 -5.88 -14.72
C PRO A 188 10.41 -4.63 -15.42
N PHE A 189 10.42 -3.46 -14.76
CA PHE A 189 11.04 -2.24 -15.30
C PHE A 189 12.51 -2.46 -15.71
N GLU A 190 13.29 -3.12 -14.85
CA GLU A 190 14.72 -3.37 -15.13
C GLU A 190 14.89 -4.37 -16.26
N LEU A 191 14.08 -5.43 -16.28
CA LEU A 191 14.12 -6.47 -17.30
C LEU A 191 13.73 -5.91 -18.69
N ASP A 192 12.68 -5.08 -18.73
CA ASP A 192 12.20 -4.42 -19.95
C ASP A 192 13.26 -3.45 -20.51
N LYS A 193 13.89 -2.66 -19.62
CA LYS A 193 14.95 -1.71 -19.99
C LYS A 193 16.18 -2.42 -20.59
N LEU A 194 16.44 -3.66 -20.17
CA LEU A 194 17.52 -4.51 -20.69
C LEU A 194 17.08 -5.35 -21.91
N GLY A 195 15.83 -5.27 -22.35
CA GLY A 195 15.30 -6.03 -23.48
C GLY A 195 15.23 -7.54 -23.22
N ILE A 196 15.15 -7.96 -21.97
CA ILE A 196 15.10 -9.37 -21.57
C ILE A 196 13.72 -9.94 -21.89
N LYS A 197 13.67 -11.11 -22.51
CA LYS A 197 12.42 -11.86 -22.71
C LYS A 197 12.15 -12.74 -21.51
N TYR A 198 10.93 -12.67 -20.99
CA TYR A 198 10.48 -13.42 -19.83
C TYR A 198 8.98 -13.71 -19.91
N ASN A 199 8.48 -14.59 -19.04
CA ASN A 199 7.06 -14.69 -18.73
C ASN A 199 6.82 -14.25 -17.26
N ILE A 200 5.57 -13.95 -16.92
CA ILE A 200 5.14 -13.69 -15.55
C ILE A 200 4.09 -14.73 -15.18
N LEU A 201 4.39 -15.56 -14.21
CA LEU A 201 3.42 -16.42 -13.54
C LEU A 201 2.82 -15.62 -12.36
N ASN A 202 1.73 -14.92 -12.64
CA ASN A 202 0.97 -14.19 -11.62
C ASN A 202 -0.14 -15.11 -11.09
N PRO A 203 -0.23 -15.36 -9.78
CA PRO A 203 -1.25 -16.24 -9.20
C PRO A 203 -2.68 -15.91 -9.63
N ALA A 204 -3.02 -14.64 -9.84
CA ALA A 204 -4.33 -14.23 -10.31
C ALA A 204 -4.68 -14.77 -11.70
N ASN A 205 -3.70 -15.01 -12.56
CA ASN A 205 -3.93 -15.62 -13.89
C ASN A 205 -4.26 -17.11 -13.78
N PHE A 206 -4.05 -17.70 -12.62
CA PHE A 206 -4.33 -19.10 -12.30
C PHE A 206 -5.50 -19.26 -11.32
N GLY A 207 -6.32 -18.20 -11.16
CA GLY A 207 -7.52 -18.22 -10.35
C GLY A 207 -7.31 -17.95 -8.86
N ILE A 208 -6.08 -17.62 -8.44
CA ILE A 208 -5.74 -17.37 -7.04
C ILE A 208 -5.66 -15.87 -6.83
N TYR A 209 -6.70 -15.31 -6.23
CA TYR A 209 -6.80 -13.88 -5.95
C TYR A 209 -6.41 -13.60 -4.51
N SER A 210 -5.55 -12.63 -4.29
CA SER A 210 -5.20 -12.12 -2.97
C SER A 210 -5.03 -10.61 -3.04
N TYR A 211 -5.31 -9.96 -1.93
CA TYR A 211 -5.09 -8.52 -1.77
C TYR A 211 -3.69 -8.20 -1.27
N ASP A 212 -3.30 -6.95 -1.48
CA ASP A 212 -2.08 -6.39 -0.94
C ASP A 212 -2.27 -4.92 -0.55
N VAL A 213 -1.32 -4.33 0.17
CA VAL A 213 -1.41 -2.96 0.70
C VAL A 213 -2.74 -2.77 1.44
N GLU A 214 -2.97 -3.65 2.41
CA GLU A 214 -4.13 -3.63 3.29
C GLU A 214 -3.84 -2.79 4.52
N LEU A 215 -4.59 -1.69 4.66
CA LEU A 215 -4.53 -0.82 5.83
C LEU A 215 -5.34 -1.44 6.97
N PHE A 216 -4.70 -1.60 8.12
CA PHE A 216 -5.34 -2.17 9.30
C PHE A 216 -5.00 -1.43 10.59
N THR A 217 -5.78 -1.70 11.61
CA THR A 217 -5.56 -1.24 12.98
C THR A 217 -5.99 -2.32 13.98
N SER A 218 -6.08 -2.02 15.26
CA SER A 218 -6.56 -2.93 16.28
C SER A 218 -8.01 -2.63 16.70
N GLU A 219 -8.71 -3.64 17.24
CA GLU A 219 -10.04 -3.44 17.86
C GLU A 219 -9.99 -2.41 19.00
N PHE A 220 -8.86 -2.30 19.70
CA PHE A 220 -8.68 -1.30 20.73
C PHE A 220 -8.77 0.13 20.17
N VAL A 221 -8.11 0.41 19.04
CA VAL A 221 -8.14 1.73 18.39
C VAL A 221 -9.54 2.04 17.86
N ILE A 222 -10.22 1.05 17.24
CA ILE A 222 -11.62 1.18 16.77
C ILE A 222 -12.54 1.53 17.94
N ASN A 223 -12.46 0.81 19.05
CA ASN A 223 -13.33 1.00 20.20
C ASN A 223 -13.05 2.33 20.93
N LYS A 224 -11.81 2.82 20.87
CA LYS A 224 -11.41 4.09 21.46
C LYS A 224 -11.97 5.29 20.68
N ASP A 225 -11.85 5.29 19.34
CA ASP A 225 -12.27 6.41 18.48
C ASP A 225 -12.51 5.94 17.04
N LEU A 226 -13.73 5.44 16.78
CA LEU A 226 -14.13 4.97 15.44
C LEU A 226 -14.16 6.14 14.43
N GLU A 227 -14.54 7.35 14.84
CA GLU A 227 -14.61 8.49 13.92
C GLU A 227 -13.20 8.91 13.46
N LYS A 228 -12.22 8.93 14.36
CA LYS A 228 -10.81 9.14 13.99
C LYS A 228 -10.34 8.13 12.93
N VAL A 229 -10.69 6.85 13.08
CA VAL A 229 -10.32 5.81 12.11
C VAL A 229 -10.99 6.05 10.76
N LYS A 230 -12.26 6.40 10.73
CA LYS A 230 -12.96 6.76 9.48
C LYS A 230 -12.35 7.97 8.80
N ASP A 231 -12.03 9.00 9.56
CA ASP A 231 -11.41 10.22 9.05
C ASP A 231 -10.02 9.94 8.51
N PHE A 232 -9.23 9.08 9.18
CA PHE A 232 -7.93 8.63 8.70
C PHE A 232 -8.03 7.91 7.35
N VAL A 233 -8.97 6.96 7.21
CA VAL A 233 -9.22 6.25 5.94
C VAL A 233 -9.64 7.23 4.84
N ASN A 234 -10.52 8.17 5.13
CA ASN A 234 -10.97 9.18 4.17
C ASN A 234 -9.82 10.09 3.72
N ALA A 235 -8.98 10.55 4.65
CA ALA A 235 -7.79 11.35 4.35
C ALA A 235 -6.80 10.56 3.48
N THR A 236 -6.58 9.28 3.81
CA THR A 236 -5.74 8.39 3.01
C THR A 236 -6.28 8.19 1.59
N ASN A 237 -7.59 7.94 1.45
CA ASN A 237 -8.23 7.78 0.14
C ASN A 237 -8.11 9.05 -0.72
N LYS A 238 -8.26 10.23 -0.10
CA LYS A 238 -8.01 11.52 -0.75
C LYS A 238 -6.56 11.67 -1.19
N GLY A 239 -5.62 11.21 -0.36
CA GLY A 239 -4.19 11.18 -0.70
C GLY A 239 -3.90 10.29 -1.91
N TRP A 240 -4.50 9.11 -2.00
CA TRP A 240 -4.37 8.23 -3.15
C TRP A 240 -4.95 8.82 -4.44
N ALA A 241 -6.14 9.43 -4.37
CA ALA A 241 -6.71 10.13 -5.52
C ALA A 241 -5.76 11.23 -6.01
N TYR A 242 -5.25 12.04 -5.08
CA TYR A 242 -4.27 13.08 -5.41
C TYR A 242 -2.99 12.49 -6.04
N ALA A 243 -2.47 11.40 -5.49
CA ALA A 243 -1.22 10.79 -5.98
C ALA A 243 -1.35 10.29 -7.42
N PHE A 244 -2.50 9.74 -7.81
CA PHE A 244 -2.74 9.29 -9.19
C PHE A 244 -2.95 10.47 -10.16
N GLU A 245 -3.59 11.53 -9.72
CA GLU A 245 -3.80 12.75 -10.52
C GLU A 245 -2.51 13.57 -10.70
N ASN A 246 -1.55 13.45 -9.75
CA ASN A 246 -0.32 14.26 -9.68
C ASN A 246 0.95 13.40 -9.55
N LYS A 247 1.06 12.35 -10.38
CA LYS A 247 2.13 11.34 -10.27
C LYS A 247 3.52 11.94 -10.25
N GLU A 248 3.82 12.88 -11.14
CA GLU A 248 5.15 13.50 -11.25
C GLU A 248 5.52 14.24 -9.96
N GLU A 249 4.60 15.04 -9.41
CA GLU A 249 4.83 15.75 -8.15
C GLU A 249 5.10 14.76 -7.00
N ILE A 250 4.32 13.69 -6.92
CA ILE A 250 4.46 12.70 -5.85
C ILE A 250 5.71 11.84 -6.03
N ILE A 251 6.13 11.57 -7.28
CA ILE A 251 7.41 10.92 -7.57
C ILE A 251 8.57 11.79 -7.12
N ASP A 252 8.53 13.08 -7.41
CA ASP A 252 9.54 14.05 -6.98
C ASP A 252 9.61 14.11 -5.44
N LEU A 253 8.46 14.20 -4.79
CA LEU A 253 8.33 14.17 -3.34
C LEU A 253 8.95 12.90 -2.73
N ILE A 254 8.58 11.72 -3.26
CA ILE A 254 9.10 10.43 -2.78
C ILE A 254 10.60 10.37 -2.97
N TYR A 255 11.07 10.73 -4.16
CA TYR A 255 12.49 10.71 -4.50
C TYR A 255 13.30 11.66 -3.61
N ASP A 256 12.81 12.87 -3.36
CA ASP A 256 13.57 13.88 -2.63
C ASP A 256 13.53 13.70 -1.11
N LYS A 257 12.39 13.25 -0.56
CA LYS A 257 12.17 13.22 0.89
C LYS A 257 12.26 11.82 1.51
N TYR A 258 11.85 10.78 0.78
CA TYR A 258 11.69 9.45 1.37
C TYR A 258 12.74 8.45 0.93
N THR A 259 13.11 8.38 -0.37
CA THR A 259 14.06 7.38 -0.83
C THR A 259 14.80 7.76 -2.12
N LYS A 260 16.09 7.46 -2.16
CA LYS A 260 16.92 7.49 -3.38
C LYS A 260 17.19 6.09 -3.95
N ARG A 261 16.54 5.07 -3.40
CA ARG A 261 16.77 3.67 -3.77
C ARG A 261 16.32 3.33 -5.19
N LYS A 262 15.31 4.05 -5.71
CA LYS A 262 14.79 3.92 -7.08
C LYS A 262 15.03 5.21 -7.87
N THR A 263 15.18 5.11 -9.18
CA THR A 263 15.18 6.28 -10.06
C THR A 263 13.77 6.84 -10.22
N LYS A 264 13.62 8.10 -10.64
CA LYS A 264 12.29 8.67 -10.93
C LYS A 264 11.57 7.92 -12.06
N GLU A 265 12.31 7.40 -13.05
CA GLU A 265 11.76 6.56 -14.13
C GLU A 265 11.16 5.25 -13.57
N ALA A 266 11.87 4.59 -12.66
CA ALA A 266 11.38 3.38 -12.00
C ALA A 266 10.16 3.67 -11.12
N LEU A 267 10.13 4.81 -10.42
CA LEU A 267 8.96 5.26 -9.65
C LEU A 267 7.77 5.58 -10.56
N LEU A 268 8.00 6.11 -11.77
CA LEU A 268 6.92 6.36 -12.75
C LEU A 268 6.34 5.05 -13.30
N TYR A 269 7.20 4.08 -13.59
CA TYR A 269 6.75 2.73 -13.96
C TYR A 269 5.87 2.14 -12.84
N GLU A 270 6.38 2.21 -11.61
CA GLU A 270 5.65 1.72 -10.43
C GLU A 270 4.31 2.43 -10.24
N ALA A 271 4.26 3.77 -10.42
CA ALA A 271 3.04 4.57 -10.32
C ALA A 271 1.95 4.10 -11.28
N ASN A 272 2.32 3.86 -12.55
CA ASN A 272 1.40 3.40 -13.57
C ASN A 272 0.89 1.98 -13.28
N LYS A 273 1.78 1.08 -12.87
CA LYS A 273 1.41 -0.29 -12.51
C LYS A 273 0.58 -0.37 -11.23
N THR A 274 0.86 0.48 -10.26
CA THR A 274 0.05 0.61 -9.04
C THR A 274 -1.38 1.03 -9.36
N GLU A 275 -1.58 2.03 -10.23
CA GLU A 275 -2.92 2.46 -10.62
C GLU A 275 -3.70 1.35 -11.37
N GLU A 276 -3.02 0.57 -12.23
CA GLU A 276 -3.62 -0.60 -12.89
C GLU A 276 -4.14 -1.63 -11.86
N ILE A 277 -3.38 -1.88 -10.77
CA ILE A 277 -3.72 -2.84 -9.71
C ILE A 277 -4.85 -2.33 -8.83
N PHE A 278 -4.94 -1.04 -8.57
CA PHE A 278 -6.05 -0.42 -7.83
C PHE A 278 -7.39 -0.64 -8.51
N LYS A 279 -7.41 -0.75 -9.84
CA LYS A 279 -8.63 -0.92 -10.65
C LYS A 279 -9.67 0.17 -10.32
N THR A 280 -9.23 1.43 -10.30
CA THR A 280 -10.06 2.59 -9.92
C THR A 280 -11.28 2.79 -10.82
N ASN A 281 -11.25 2.24 -12.03
CA ASN A 281 -12.38 2.19 -12.95
C ASN A 281 -13.50 1.21 -12.52
N VAL A 282 -13.23 0.30 -11.58
CA VAL A 282 -14.17 -0.71 -11.08
C VAL A 282 -14.47 -0.50 -9.60
N PHE A 283 -13.46 -0.21 -8.80
CA PHE A 283 -13.57 -0.10 -7.35
C PHE A 283 -13.26 1.32 -6.87
N LYS A 284 -13.96 1.76 -5.82
CA LYS A 284 -13.56 2.96 -5.10
C LYS A 284 -12.22 2.72 -4.39
N ILE A 285 -11.39 3.75 -4.35
CA ILE A 285 -10.12 3.73 -3.60
C ILE A 285 -10.39 3.32 -2.14
N GLY A 286 -9.60 2.41 -1.62
CA GLY A 286 -9.72 1.91 -0.24
C GLY A 286 -10.90 0.97 0.01
N ALA A 287 -11.75 0.68 -0.99
CA ALA A 287 -12.91 -0.18 -0.79
C ALA A 287 -12.49 -1.60 -0.38
N ILE A 288 -13.13 -2.12 0.65
CA ILE A 288 -13.04 -3.52 1.05
C ILE A 288 -14.17 -4.27 0.34
N VAL A 289 -13.85 -5.37 -0.34
CA VAL A 289 -14.82 -6.22 -1.05
C VAL A 289 -14.96 -7.54 -0.28
N PRO A 290 -16.02 -7.72 0.53
CA PRO A 290 -16.15 -8.86 1.45
C PRO A 290 -16.08 -10.21 0.75
N GLU A 291 -16.63 -10.31 -0.47
CA GLU A 291 -16.63 -11.54 -1.27
C GLU A 291 -15.22 -12.02 -1.62
N LEU A 292 -14.33 -11.07 -1.95
CA LEU A 292 -12.93 -11.39 -2.25
C LEU A 292 -12.14 -11.73 -0.97
N ILE A 293 -12.45 -11.08 0.18
CA ILE A 293 -11.86 -11.45 1.48
C ILE A 293 -12.25 -12.89 1.83
N LYS A 294 -13.52 -13.24 1.67
CA LYS A 294 -14.02 -14.60 1.93
C LYS A 294 -13.33 -15.64 1.04
N LEU A 295 -13.16 -15.34 -0.25
CA LEU A 295 -12.48 -16.24 -1.19
C LEU A 295 -11.03 -16.54 -0.79
N ASN A 296 -10.38 -15.62 -0.08
CA ASN A 296 -9.02 -15.81 0.45
C ASN A 296 -8.99 -16.55 1.80
N ALA A 297 -10.11 -16.63 2.52
CA ALA A 297 -10.19 -17.25 3.83
C ALA A 297 -10.55 -18.75 3.75
N ASP A 298 -11.21 -19.16 2.67
CA ASP A 298 -11.59 -20.55 2.35
C ASP A 298 -10.41 -21.31 1.71
#